data_2186a18f14e60094f608c832919c51fd
#
_entry.id   2186a18f14e60094f608c832919c51fd
#
_cell.length_a   1.000
_cell.length_b   1.000
_cell.length_c   1.000
_cell.angle_alpha   90.00
_cell.angle_beta   90.00
_cell.angle_gamma   90.00
#
_symmetry.space_group_name_H-M   'P 1'
#
loop_
_entity.id
_entity.type
_entity.pdbx_description
1 polymer ?
#
loop_
_entity_poly.entity_id
_entity_poly.type
_entity_poly.pdbx_seq_one_letter_code
_entity_poly.pdbx_strand_id
1 'polypeptide(L)'
;MSFDLILFGGTGDLVWRKLMPALFQAFRHGSLPEGGRIVGVARDDLSDDAYRALIKSRFDHVELAKRPTDEEFARFADMLFYLRMDLSNPLDYPRLESKLQEHVADTVVMYLATAPSLFTTFCEQLANAGMSRPNMRIVLEKPLGHSLESNRAINSAVRKVFDEKQIFRIDHYLGKPSVQNLFALRFGNALFEPLWRREDIANIQITIAEDIGIEKRGAFYDGTGALRDMVQNHALQLLCAVAMEPPINAHADAIRDEKLKVLRSLKPWTPETLRQHVVRGQYGAGSVDGAAVAGYRAEAGVNPSSTTETFVALRCEIANWRWAGVPFYIRTGKRLAGRSAYIEVNFRPAPHAIYKSPLGAGNRLVIYLQPKDGLELHLFAQGQQNRMTSNTLAPVQLDLDFDKRFGSERVGAYERLLLDVIDGRLNLFVRSDEQEEAWRWVEPIMQSWAADPEGPRLYAAGTWGPSASSAMIARDGFCWSEVC
;
A
#
# COMPACT_ATOMS: atom_id res chain seq x y z
N MET A 1 6.27 6.18 -28.83
CA MET A 1 5.45 5.05 -28.35
C MET A 1 4.08 5.62 -28.03
N SER A 2 3.04 5.22 -28.77
CA SER A 2 1.66 5.64 -28.54
C SER A 2 0.96 4.72 -27.53
N PHE A 3 -0.05 5.22 -26.82
CA PHE A 3 -0.80 4.40 -25.86
C PHE A 3 -2.29 4.74 -25.86
N ASP A 4 -3.11 3.74 -25.58
CA ASP A 4 -4.50 3.88 -25.18
C ASP A 4 -4.65 3.42 -23.72
N LEU A 5 -5.09 4.32 -22.85
CA LEU A 5 -5.43 4.01 -21.46
C LEU A 5 -6.95 4.02 -21.30
N ILE A 6 -7.52 2.84 -21.15
CA ILE A 6 -8.96 2.63 -21.02
C ILE A 6 -9.29 2.50 -19.53
N LEU A 7 -9.98 3.49 -18.98
CA LEU A 7 -10.34 3.58 -17.56
C LEU A 7 -11.78 3.06 -17.35
N PHE A 8 -11.93 1.78 -17.04
CA PHE A 8 -13.24 1.21 -16.70
C PHE A 8 -13.67 1.68 -15.31
N GLY A 9 -14.88 2.26 -15.25
CA GLY A 9 -15.33 3.05 -14.10
C GLY A 9 -14.90 4.51 -14.23
N GLY A 10 -14.81 5.04 -15.46
CA GLY A 10 -14.28 6.36 -15.83
C GLY A 10 -14.90 7.57 -15.13
N THR A 11 -16.12 7.43 -14.57
CA THR A 11 -16.82 8.44 -13.78
C THR A 11 -16.71 8.22 -12.27
N GLY A 12 -16.03 7.14 -11.85
CA GLY A 12 -15.93 6.70 -10.47
C GLY A 12 -14.94 7.52 -9.61
N ASP A 13 -15.06 7.34 -8.29
CA ASP A 13 -14.31 8.09 -7.27
C ASP A 13 -12.78 7.94 -7.41
N LEU A 14 -12.28 6.74 -7.69
CA LEU A 14 -10.86 6.47 -7.88
C LEU A 14 -10.28 7.27 -9.06
N VAL A 15 -11.02 7.32 -10.17
CA VAL A 15 -10.57 7.98 -11.38
C VAL A 15 -10.36 9.47 -11.14
N TRP A 16 -11.35 10.18 -10.60
CA TRP A 16 -11.22 11.61 -10.43
C TRP A 16 -10.35 12.03 -9.20
N ARG A 17 -10.28 11.20 -8.14
CA ARG A 17 -9.46 11.53 -6.95
C ARG A 17 -7.99 11.16 -7.09
N LYS A 18 -7.67 10.13 -7.87
CA LYS A 18 -6.32 9.57 -7.94
C LYS A 18 -5.76 9.51 -9.35
N LEU A 19 -6.48 8.87 -10.29
CA LEU A 19 -5.92 8.58 -11.60
C LEU A 19 -5.82 9.83 -12.47
N MET A 20 -6.88 10.63 -12.60
CA MET A 20 -6.85 11.85 -13.42
C MET A 20 -5.86 12.91 -12.89
N PRO A 21 -5.78 13.19 -11.56
CA PRO A 21 -4.73 14.05 -11.05
C PRO A 21 -3.32 13.52 -11.32
N ALA A 22 -3.10 12.22 -11.21
CA ALA A 22 -1.80 11.59 -11.49
C ALA A 22 -1.43 11.67 -12.98
N LEU A 23 -2.38 11.39 -13.87
CA LEU A 23 -2.20 11.52 -15.33
C LEU A 23 -1.94 12.97 -15.73
N PHE A 24 -2.65 13.92 -15.12
CA PHE A 24 -2.40 15.34 -15.36
C PHE A 24 -1.00 15.77 -14.89
N GLN A 25 -0.52 15.29 -13.74
CA GLN A 25 0.86 15.56 -13.32
C GLN A 25 1.88 14.94 -14.29
N ALA A 26 1.68 13.69 -14.73
CA ALA A 26 2.52 13.06 -15.74
C ALA A 26 2.53 13.85 -17.08
N PHE A 27 1.37 14.39 -17.48
CA PHE A 27 1.26 15.28 -18.62
C PHE A 27 2.04 16.59 -18.42
N ARG A 28 1.87 17.25 -17.26
CA ARG A 28 2.58 18.49 -16.90
C ARG A 28 4.10 18.30 -16.86
N HIS A 29 4.57 17.15 -16.37
CA HIS A 29 5.98 16.77 -16.34
C HIS A 29 6.54 16.35 -17.72
N GLY A 30 5.70 16.30 -18.77
CA GLY A 30 6.10 15.80 -20.09
C GLY A 30 6.49 14.32 -20.10
N SER A 31 5.98 13.54 -19.14
CA SER A 31 6.34 12.12 -18.96
C SER A 31 5.40 11.18 -19.70
N LEU A 32 4.23 11.65 -20.14
CA LEU A 32 3.33 10.86 -20.98
C LEU A 32 3.86 10.82 -22.42
N PRO A 33 3.91 9.63 -23.05
CA PRO A 33 4.29 9.51 -24.46
C PRO A 33 3.37 10.33 -25.37
N GLU A 34 3.93 10.91 -26.42
CA GLU A 34 3.17 11.62 -27.44
C GLU A 34 2.18 10.71 -28.16
N GLY A 35 1.02 11.25 -28.55
CA GLY A 35 -0.02 10.48 -29.24
C GLY A 35 -0.79 9.51 -28.35
N GLY A 36 -0.80 9.71 -27.02
CA GLY A 36 -1.58 8.90 -26.10
C GLY A 36 -3.05 9.34 -26.01
N ARG A 37 -3.96 8.37 -25.78
CA ARG A 37 -5.38 8.62 -25.47
C ARG A 37 -5.75 8.06 -24.10
N ILE A 38 -6.65 8.76 -23.43
CA ILE A 38 -7.25 8.35 -22.16
C ILE A 38 -8.76 8.23 -22.39
N VAL A 39 -9.30 7.03 -22.36
CA VAL A 39 -10.71 6.76 -22.64
C VAL A 39 -11.41 6.38 -21.33
N GLY A 40 -12.26 7.26 -20.81
CA GLY A 40 -13.16 6.94 -19.71
C GLY A 40 -14.29 6.02 -20.19
N VAL A 41 -14.52 4.92 -19.49
CA VAL A 41 -15.59 3.96 -19.81
C VAL A 41 -16.52 3.82 -18.62
N ALA A 42 -17.81 4.15 -18.79
CA ALA A 42 -18.84 3.99 -17.75
C ALA A 42 -20.23 3.86 -18.39
N ARG A 43 -21.25 3.68 -17.55
CA ARG A 43 -22.65 3.50 -18.01
C ARG A 43 -23.36 4.82 -18.28
N ASP A 44 -22.82 5.92 -17.79
CA ASP A 44 -23.41 7.26 -17.96
C ASP A 44 -23.48 7.62 -19.42
N ASP A 45 -24.54 8.37 -19.81
CA ASP A 45 -24.74 8.84 -21.17
C ASP A 45 -24.05 10.19 -21.36
N LEU A 46 -22.78 10.18 -21.73
CA LEU A 46 -21.94 11.36 -21.89
C LEU A 46 -21.32 11.39 -23.29
N SER A 47 -21.19 12.60 -23.85
CA SER A 47 -20.28 12.87 -24.97
C SER A 47 -18.85 13.08 -24.46
N ASP A 48 -17.86 13.09 -25.36
CA ASP A 48 -16.47 13.45 -25.03
C ASP A 48 -16.40 14.82 -24.34
N ASP A 49 -17.13 15.82 -24.83
CA ASP A 49 -17.14 17.17 -24.27
C ASP A 49 -17.79 17.21 -22.87
N ALA A 50 -18.88 16.47 -22.66
CA ALA A 50 -19.51 16.35 -21.36
C ALA A 50 -18.59 15.65 -20.35
N TYR A 51 -17.85 14.64 -20.78
CA TYR A 51 -16.85 13.96 -19.96
C TYR A 51 -15.66 14.88 -19.60
N ARG A 52 -15.14 15.64 -20.58
CA ARG A 52 -14.09 16.66 -20.34
C ARG A 52 -14.55 17.70 -19.34
N ALA A 53 -15.78 18.20 -19.47
CA ALA A 53 -16.36 19.16 -18.52
C ALA A 53 -16.51 18.56 -17.11
N LEU A 54 -16.95 17.29 -17.02
CA LEU A 54 -17.02 16.56 -15.75
C LEU A 54 -15.65 16.45 -15.09
N ILE A 55 -14.62 16.03 -15.84
CA ILE A 55 -13.26 15.91 -15.28
C ILE A 55 -12.73 17.27 -14.85
N LYS A 56 -12.94 18.34 -15.65
CA LYS A 56 -12.55 19.70 -15.27
C LYS A 56 -13.14 20.12 -13.93
N SER A 57 -14.44 19.92 -13.74
CA SER A 57 -15.13 20.27 -12.48
C SER A 57 -14.60 19.49 -11.26
N ARG A 58 -14.05 18.29 -11.46
CA ARG A 58 -13.48 17.49 -10.37
C ARG A 58 -12.12 17.97 -9.92
N PHE A 59 -11.37 18.68 -10.74
CA PHE A 59 -10.10 19.30 -10.33
C PHE A 59 -10.29 20.39 -9.29
N ASP A 60 -11.49 20.98 -9.11
CA ASP A 60 -11.79 21.91 -8.03
C ASP A 60 -11.64 21.30 -6.63
N HIS A 61 -11.70 19.97 -6.53
CA HIS A 61 -11.50 19.20 -5.29
C HIS A 61 -10.05 18.73 -5.06
N VAL A 62 -9.16 19.02 -6.00
CA VAL A 62 -7.72 18.69 -5.90
C VAL A 62 -6.99 19.82 -5.21
N GLU A 63 -5.90 19.52 -4.53
CA GLU A 63 -5.00 20.49 -3.91
C GLU A 63 -4.58 21.58 -4.91
N LEU A 64 -4.64 22.85 -4.48
CA LEU A 64 -4.48 24.02 -5.37
C LEU A 64 -3.21 23.96 -6.24
N ALA A 65 -2.09 23.56 -5.65
CA ALA A 65 -0.81 23.45 -6.36
C ALA A 65 -0.80 22.38 -7.48
N LYS A 66 -1.74 21.44 -7.45
CA LYS A 66 -1.88 20.35 -8.43
C LYS A 66 -2.99 20.59 -9.43
N ARG A 67 -3.74 21.69 -9.32
CA ARG A 67 -4.81 22.03 -10.27
C ARG A 67 -4.24 22.48 -11.61
N PRO A 68 -4.89 22.14 -12.73
CA PRO A 68 -4.56 22.72 -14.03
C PRO A 68 -4.97 24.18 -14.11
N THR A 69 -4.23 24.99 -14.84
CA THR A 69 -4.76 26.23 -15.43
C THR A 69 -5.73 25.88 -16.56
N ASP A 70 -6.55 26.83 -17.03
CA ASP A 70 -7.47 26.59 -18.14
C ASP A 70 -6.73 26.19 -19.43
N GLU A 71 -5.57 26.76 -19.68
CA GLU A 71 -4.73 26.45 -20.85
C GLU A 71 -4.12 25.03 -20.75
N GLU A 72 -3.58 24.68 -19.57
CA GLU A 72 -3.03 23.34 -19.32
C GLU A 72 -4.13 22.28 -19.46
N PHE A 73 -5.33 22.56 -18.89
CA PHE A 73 -6.44 21.65 -18.98
C PHE A 73 -6.92 21.48 -20.41
N ALA A 74 -7.00 22.55 -21.20
CA ALA A 74 -7.41 22.47 -22.62
C ALA A 74 -6.51 21.50 -23.40
N ARG A 75 -5.18 21.62 -23.26
CA ARG A 75 -4.23 20.70 -23.89
C ARG A 75 -4.34 19.26 -23.38
N PHE A 76 -4.55 19.08 -22.08
CA PHE A 76 -4.76 17.74 -21.51
C PHE A 76 -6.09 17.13 -21.96
N ALA A 77 -7.13 17.93 -22.09
CA ALA A 77 -8.46 17.51 -22.54
C ALA A 77 -8.47 16.93 -23.97
N ASP A 78 -7.51 17.31 -24.83
CA ASP A 78 -7.37 16.74 -26.18
C ASP A 78 -7.06 15.23 -26.14
N MET A 79 -6.50 14.73 -25.03
CA MET A 79 -6.23 13.30 -24.82
C MET A 79 -7.44 12.56 -24.22
N LEU A 80 -8.50 13.26 -23.77
CA LEU A 80 -9.63 12.67 -23.05
C LEU A 80 -10.78 12.34 -23.99
N PHE A 81 -11.19 11.08 -23.97
CA PHE A 81 -12.32 10.53 -24.71
C PHE A 81 -13.25 9.76 -23.79
N TYR A 82 -14.45 9.48 -24.24
CA TYR A 82 -15.44 8.73 -23.48
C TYR A 82 -16.09 7.62 -24.31
N LEU A 83 -16.40 6.52 -23.65
CA LEU A 83 -17.18 5.44 -24.23
C LEU A 83 -18.25 4.99 -23.23
N ARG A 84 -19.53 5.14 -23.58
CA ARG A 84 -20.62 4.54 -22.81
C ARG A 84 -20.62 3.04 -23.01
N MET A 85 -20.46 2.27 -21.91
CA MET A 85 -20.42 0.81 -21.94
C MET A 85 -20.81 0.22 -20.58
N ASP A 86 -21.59 -0.86 -20.59
CA ASP A 86 -21.79 -1.74 -19.43
C ASP A 86 -20.92 -3.00 -19.56
N LEU A 87 -20.00 -3.20 -18.61
CA LEU A 87 -19.08 -4.34 -18.64
C LEU A 87 -19.76 -5.71 -18.56
N SER A 88 -20.99 -5.75 -18.05
CA SER A 88 -21.80 -6.98 -17.99
C SER A 88 -22.57 -7.26 -19.29
N ASN A 89 -22.66 -6.28 -20.21
CA ASN A 89 -23.38 -6.43 -21.47
C ASN A 89 -22.43 -6.87 -22.62
N PRO A 90 -22.53 -8.09 -23.13
CA PRO A 90 -21.65 -8.57 -24.20
C PRO A 90 -21.81 -7.77 -25.52
N LEU A 91 -22.95 -7.11 -25.74
CA LEU A 91 -23.22 -6.32 -26.94
C LEU A 91 -22.44 -4.99 -27.00
N ASP A 92 -21.83 -4.58 -25.88
CA ASP A 92 -21.04 -3.35 -25.83
C ASP A 92 -19.55 -3.57 -26.21
N TYR A 93 -19.06 -4.82 -26.21
CA TYR A 93 -17.65 -5.12 -26.54
C TYR A 93 -17.27 -4.80 -28.01
N PRO A 94 -18.12 -5.02 -29.02
CA PRO A 94 -17.82 -4.55 -30.37
C PRO A 94 -17.63 -3.03 -30.48
N ARG A 95 -18.31 -2.24 -29.63
CA ARG A 95 -18.11 -0.77 -29.56
C ARG A 95 -16.73 -0.43 -28.97
N LEU A 96 -16.29 -1.16 -27.93
CA LEU A 96 -14.95 -1.01 -27.40
C LEU A 96 -13.90 -1.36 -28.48
N GLU A 97 -14.09 -2.45 -29.21
CA GLU A 97 -13.21 -2.85 -30.29
C GLU A 97 -13.13 -1.76 -31.39
N SER A 98 -14.29 -1.23 -31.83
CA SER A 98 -14.33 -0.12 -32.80
C SER A 98 -13.59 1.11 -32.26
N LYS A 99 -13.75 1.45 -30.97
CA LYS A 99 -13.05 2.58 -30.34
C LYS A 99 -11.54 2.40 -30.32
N LEU A 100 -11.05 1.19 -30.08
CA LEU A 100 -9.62 0.86 -30.13
C LEU A 100 -9.07 0.91 -31.56
N GLN A 101 -9.89 0.58 -32.58
CA GLN A 101 -9.47 0.63 -33.99
C GLN A 101 -9.36 2.06 -34.54
N GLU A 102 -10.01 3.05 -33.92
CA GLU A 102 -9.85 4.46 -34.28
C GLU A 102 -8.41 4.97 -34.10
N HIS A 103 -7.62 4.30 -33.24
CA HIS A 103 -6.24 4.66 -32.95
C HIS A 103 -5.40 3.40 -32.75
N VAL A 104 -4.43 3.19 -33.63
CA VAL A 104 -3.51 2.04 -33.53
C VAL A 104 -2.40 2.38 -32.55
N ALA A 105 -2.64 2.06 -31.28
CA ALA A 105 -1.68 2.29 -30.21
C ALA A 105 -0.65 1.16 -30.10
N ASP A 106 0.61 1.51 -29.80
CA ASP A 106 1.68 0.53 -29.49
C ASP A 106 1.35 -0.26 -28.21
N THR A 107 0.65 0.37 -27.27
CA THR A 107 0.24 -0.22 -25.98
C THR A 107 -1.21 0.13 -25.68
N VAL A 108 -2.00 -0.89 -25.29
CA VAL A 108 -3.37 -0.71 -24.79
C VAL A 108 -3.42 -1.13 -23.33
N VAL A 109 -3.75 -0.20 -22.44
CA VAL A 109 -3.88 -0.44 -21.01
C VAL A 109 -5.35 -0.49 -20.62
N MET A 110 -5.81 -1.61 -20.09
CA MET A 110 -7.16 -1.80 -19.56
C MET A 110 -7.14 -1.68 -18.04
N TYR A 111 -7.50 -0.53 -17.53
CA TYR A 111 -7.48 -0.24 -16.09
C TYR A 111 -8.86 -0.48 -15.48
N LEU A 112 -8.99 -1.50 -14.63
CA LEU A 112 -10.24 -1.84 -13.96
C LEU A 112 -10.40 -1.06 -12.64
N ALA A 113 -10.90 0.17 -12.74
CA ALA A 113 -11.28 1.00 -11.58
C ALA A 113 -12.73 0.73 -11.14
N THR A 114 -13.17 -0.52 -11.21
CA THR A 114 -14.53 -1.01 -10.93
C THR A 114 -14.56 -1.95 -9.73
N ALA A 115 -15.75 -2.38 -9.33
CA ALA A 115 -15.90 -3.39 -8.30
C ALA A 115 -15.23 -4.72 -8.72
N PRO A 116 -14.52 -5.42 -7.81
CA PRO A 116 -13.82 -6.67 -8.11
C PRO A 116 -14.73 -7.79 -8.64
N SER A 117 -16.01 -7.76 -8.30
CA SER A 117 -17.03 -8.68 -8.82
C SER A 117 -17.17 -8.65 -10.34
N LEU A 118 -16.77 -7.55 -10.98
CA LEU A 118 -16.81 -7.39 -12.44
C LEU A 118 -15.55 -7.91 -13.14
N PHE A 119 -14.47 -8.22 -12.42
CA PHE A 119 -13.20 -8.62 -13.05
C PHE A 119 -13.32 -9.93 -13.85
N THR A 120 -13.96 -10.93 -13.25
CA THR A 120 -14.19 -12.22 -13.92
C THR A 120 -15.08 -12.05 -15.14
N THR A 121 -16.23 -11.38 -14.99
CA THR A 121 -17.16 -11.11 -16.09
C THR A 121 -16.49 -10.36 -17.23
N PHE A 122 -15.71 -9.31 -16.91
CA PHE A 122 -14.96 -8.55 -17.89
C PHE A 122 -13.98 -9.43 -18.68
N CYS A 123 -13.19 -10.24 -18.01
CA CYS A 123 -12.24 -11.13 -18.66
C CYS A 123 -12.94 -12.18 -19.53
N GLU A 124 -14.05 -12.74 -19.09
CA GLU A 124 -14.85 -13.71 -19.88
C GLU A 124 -15.40 -13.06 -21.14
N GLN A 125 -15.97 -11.87 -21.03
CA GLN A 125 -16.52 -11.15 -22.20
C GLN A 125 -15.41 -10.73 -23.17
N LEU A 126 -14.26 -10.29 -22.65
CA LEU A 126 -13.11 -9.93 -23.48
C LEU A 126 -12.59 -11.15 -24.27
N ALA A 127 -12.51 -12.31 -23.63
CA ALA A 127 -12.16 -13.58 -24.29
C ALA A 127 -13.17 -13.98 -25.37
N ASN A 128 -14.47 -13.90 -25.06
CA ASN A 128 -15.55 -14.22 -26.00
C ASN A 128 -15.56 -13.29 -27.22
N ALA A 129 -15.17 -12.04 -27.03
CA ALA A 129 -15.03 -11.05 -28.11
C ALA A 129 -13.71 -11.20 -28.91
N GLY A 130 -12.82 -12.13 -28.53
CA GLY A 130 -11.53 -12.32 -29.19
C GLY A 130 -10.57 -11.11 -29.03
N MET A 131 -10.74 -10.32 -28.00
CA MET A 131 -10.01 -9.07 -27.77
C MET A 131 -8.72 -9.24 -26.93
N SER A 132 -8.05 -10.38 -27.04
CA SER A 132 -6.74 -10.57 -26.40
C SER A 132 -5.61 -10.34 -27.39
N ARG A 133 -4.69 -9.39 -27.08
CA ARG A 133 -3.57 -9.02 -27.94
C ARG A 133 -2.28 -8.91 -27.12
N PRO A 134 -1.09 -9.19 -27.71
CA PRO A 134 0.19 -9.11 -27.01
C PRO A 134 0.54 -7.72 -26.48
N ASN A 135 0.01 -6.65 -27.12
CA ASN A 135 0.24 -5.26 -26.69
C ASN A 135 -0.77 -4.77 -25.65
N MET A 136 -1.72 -5.61 -25.22
CA MET A 136 -2.68 -5.29 -24.16
C MET A 136 -2.11 -5.58 -22.80
N ARG A 137 -2.43 -4.74 -21.84
CA ARG A 137 -2.09 -4.85 -20.41
C ARG A 137 -3.33 -4.64 -19.59
N ILE A 138 -3.49 -5.44 -18.53
CA ILE A 138 -4.61 -5.27 -17.60
C ILE A 138 -4.10 -4.79 -16.25
N VAL A 139 -4.76 -3.78 -15.70
CA VAL A 139 -4.48 -3.24 -14.37
C VAL A 139 -5.62 -3.57 -13.43
N LEU A 140 -5.29 -4.22 -12.33
CA LEU A 140 -6.23 -4.68 -11.32
C LEU A 140 -6.01 -3.90 -10.02
N GLU A 141 -7.07 -3.25 -9.54
CA GLU A 141 -7.10 -2.58 -8.25
C GLU A 141 -7.54 -3.51 -7.12
N LYS A 142 -7.12 -3.18 -5.91
CA LYS A 142 -7.58 -3.89 -4.72
C LYS A 142 -9.08 -3.57 -4.42
N PRO A 143 -9.78 -4.52 -3.77
CA PRO A 143 -9.31 -5.82 -3.28
C PRO A 143 -9.32 -6.90 -4.36
N LEU A 144 -8.28 -7.74 -4.39
CA LEU A 144 -8.20 -8.91 -5.26
C LEU A 144 -8.63 -10.17 -4.50
N GLY A 145 -9.94 -10.26 -4.28
CA GLY A 145 -10.54 -11.29 -3.45
C GLY A 145 -10.63 -10.92 -1.97
N HIS A 146 -11.31 -11.78 -1.20
CA HIS A 146 -11.50 -11.66 0.25
C HIS A 146 -11.05 -12.93 1.00
N SER A 147 -10.56 -13.92 0.27
CA SER A 147 -9.98 -15.20 0.73
C SER A 147 -8.98 -15.71 -0.29
N LEU A 148 -8.19 -16.71 0.07
CA LEU A 148 -7.30 -17.42 -0.87
C LEU A 148 -8.07 -17.99 -2.08
N GLU A 149 -9.22 -18.57 -1.82
CA GLU A 149 -10.07 -19.17 -2.87
C GLU A 149 -10.55 -18.12 -3.86
N SER A 150 -11.14 -17.02 -3.39
CA SER A 150 -11.64 -15.95 -4.26
C SER A 150 -10.51 -15.25 -5.01
N ASN A 151 -9.32 -15.09 -4.39
CA ASN A 151 -8.14 -14.57 -5.07
C ASN A 151 -7.70 -15.48 -6.22
N ARG A 152 -7.66 -16.81 -5.99
CA ARG A 152 -7.34 -17.80 -7.03
C ARG A 152 -8.35 -17.77 -8.16
N ALA A 153 -9.64 -17.65 -7.84
CA ALA A 153 -10.69 -17.57 -8.85
C ALA A 153 -10.50 -16.37 -9.78
N ILE A 154 -10.25 -15.17 -9.21
CA ILE A 154 -9.97 -13.96 -9.98
C ILE A 154 -8.69 -14.13 -10.82
N ASN A 155 -7.59 -14.58 -10.23
CA ASN A 155 -6.33 -14.78 -10.95
C ASN A 155 -6.47 -15.81 -12.09
N SER A 156 -7.22 -16.89 -11.86
CA SER A 156 -7.49 -17.89 -12.89
C SER A 156 -8.29 -17.33 -14.07
N ALA A 157 -9.32 -16.52 -13.80
CA ALA A 157 -10.10 -15.87 -14.85
C ALA A 157 -9.25 -14.91 -15.68
N VAL A 158 -8.44 -14.08 -15.03
CA VAL A 158 -7.57 -13.12 -15.72
C VAL A 158 -6.50 -13.82 -16.57
N ARG A 159 -5.90 -14.90 -16.06
CA ARG A 159 -4.86 -15.68 -16.77
C ARG A 159 -5.37 -16.46 -17.99
N LYS A 160 -6.67 -16.65 -18.14
CA LYS A 160 -7.25 -17.22 -19.37
C LYS A 160 -7.12 -16.27 -20.55
N VAL A 161 -6.95 -14.99 -20.30
CA VAL A 161 -6.94 -13.90 -21.32
C VAL A 161 -5.58 -13.24 -21.45
N PHE A 162 -4.86 -13.09 -20.34
CA PHE A 162 -3.60 -12.36 -20.25
C PHE A 162 -2.48 -13.22 -19.67
N ASP A 163 -1.29 -13.13 -20.26
CA ASP A 163 -0.07 -13.64 -19.65
C ASP A 163 0.29 -12.87 -18.38
N GLU A 164 1.00 -13.49 -17.42
CA GLU A 164 1.39 -12.84 -16.16
C GLU A 164 2.18 -11.53 -16.38
N LYS A 165 2.95 -11.45 -17.46
CA LYS A 165 3.70 -10.23 -17.85
C LYS A 165 2.81 -9.08 -18.37
N GLN A 166 1.54 -9.36 -18.65
CA GLN A 166 0.54 -8.36 -19.07
C GLN A 166 -0.35 -7.92 -17.90
N ILE A 167 -0.21 -8.53 -16.70
CA ILE A 167 -1.08 -8.32 -15.54
C ILE A 167 -0.38 -7.45 -14.50
N PHE A 168 -0.95 -6.28 -14.23
CA PHE A 168 -0.43 -5.27 -13.32
C PHE A 168 -1.35 -5.19 -12.09
N ARG A 169 -0.99 -5.90 -10.99
CA ARG A 169 -1.75 -5.85 -9.72
C ARG A 169 -1.19 -4.74 -8.85
N ILE A 170 -2.00 -3.72 -8.62
CA ILE A 170 -1.58 -2.53 -7.88
C ILE A 170 -1.50 -2.79 -6.38
N ASP A 171 -0.34 -2.47 -5.82
CA ASP A 171 -0.19 -2.05 -4.44
C ASP A 171 0.42 -0.63 -4.44
N HIS A 172 -0.39 0.37 -4.17
CA HIS A 172 0.05 1.76 -4.27
C HIS A 172 1.15 2.15 -3.26
N TYR A 173 1.40 1.35 -2.21
CA TYR A 173 2.54 1.55 -1.31
C TYR A 173 3.87 1.29 -2.02
N LEU A 174 3.93 0.32 -2.92
CA LEU A 174 5.14 0.06 -3.72
C LEU A 174 5.49 1.22 -4.66
N GLY A 175 4.51 1.98 -5.11
CA GLY A 175 4.72 3.19 -5.92
C GLY A 175 5.19 4.41 -5.12
N LYS A 176 5.15 4.38 -3.77
CA LYS A 176 5.58 5.53 -2.96
C LYS A 176 7.08 5.76 -3.10
N PRO A 177 7.52 7.02 -3.28
CA PRO A 177 8.95 7.36 -3.33
C PRO A 177 9.74 6.86 -2.12
N SER A 178 9.16 6.92 -0.92
CA SER A 178 9.77 6.43 0.32
C SER A 178 10.08 4.93 0.30
N VAL A 179 9.19 4.12 -0.30
CA VAL A 179 9.43 2.68 -0.45
C VAL A 179 10.54 2.42 -1.47
N GLN A 180 10.60 3.22 -2.55
CA GLN A 180 11.70 3.15 -3.51
C GLN A 180 13.03 3.58 -2.87
N ASN A 181 12.99 4.58 -2.00
CA ASN A 181 14.17 5.00 -1.24
C ASN A 181 14.64 3.94 -0.24
N LEU A 182 13.76 3.08 0.29
CA LEU A 182 14.17 1.92 1.09
C LEU A 182 15.04 0.94 0.30
N PHE A 183 14.68 0.65 -0.97
CA PHE A 183 15.53 -0.17 -1.84
C PHE A 183 16.87 0.50 -2.12
N ALA A 184 16.87 1.80 -2.44
CA ALA A 184 18.08 2.58 -2.65
C ALA A 184 18.94 2.63 -1.37
N LEU A 185 18.35 2.80 -0.19
CA LEU A 185 19.04 2.78 1.09
C LEU A 185 19.77 1.45 1.29
N ARG A 186 19.07 0.33 1.13
CA ARG A 186 19.61 -1.00 1.36
C ARG A 186 20.62 -1.44 0.30
N PHE A 187 20.26 -1.29 -0.97
CA PHE A 187 21.00 -1.92 -2.08
C PHE A 187 21.91 -0.96 -2.84
N GLY A 188 21.77 0.34 -2.61
CA GLY A 188 22.63 1.39 -3.17
C GLY A 188 23.72 1.90 -2.22
N ASN A 189 23.73 1.47 -0.95
CA ASN A 189 24.67 1.95 0.07
C ASN A 189 25.35 0.78 0.80
N ALA A 190 26.65 0.67 0.67
CA ALA A 190 27.44 -0.39 1.30
C ALA A 190 27.40 -0.39 2.85
N LEU A 191 26.95 0.71 3.44
CA LEU A 191 26.89 0.89 4.90
C LEU A 191 25.81 0.04 5.57
N PHE A 192 24.64 -0.11 4.93
CA PHE A 192 23.47 -0.69 5.60
C PHE A 192 23.38 -2.21 5.47
N GLU A 193 23.61 -2.78 4.31
CA GLU A 193 23.40 -4.20 4.06
C GLU A 193 24.21 -5.14 4.99
N PRO A 194 25.49 -4.83 5.35
CA PRO A 194 26.23 -5.64 6.33
C PRO A 194 25.60 -5.69 7.72
N LEU A 195 24.83 -4.68 8.11
CA LEU A 195 24.11 -4.60 9.38
C LEU A 195 22.67 -5.14 9.30
N TRP A 196 22.23 -5.53 8.10
CA TRP A 196 20.81 -5.91 7.86
C TRP A 196 20.57 -7.39 8.10
N ARG A 197 20.85 -7.84 9.34
CA ARG A 197 20.82 -9.24 9.73
C ARG A 197 20.56 -9.41 11.23
N ARG A 198 20.23 -10.65 11.63
CA ARG A 198 19.87 -11.05 12.98
C ARG A 198 20.94 -10.75 14.07
N GLU A 199 22.20 -10.68 13.67
CA GLU A 199 23.30 -10.38 14.59
C GLU A 199 23.30 -8.93 15.03
N ASP A 200 22.81 -8.02 14.17
CA ASP A 200 22.85 -6.58 14.40
C ASP A 200 21.46 -5.97 14.68
N ILE A 201 20.37 -6.58 14.19
CA ILE A 201 19.00 -6.10 14.38
C ILE A 201 18.31 -6.84 15.54
N ALA A 202 17.73 -6.06 16.46
CA ALA A 202 16.97 -6.57 17.61
C ALA A 202 15.50 -6.85 17.26
N ASN A 203 14.85 -5.92 16.56
CA ASN A 203 13.48 -6.06 16.06
C ASN A 203 13.20 -5.07 14.93
N ILE A 204 12.12 -5.31 14.19
CA ILE A 204 11.60 -4.41 13.17
C ILE A 204 10.11 -4.14 13.46
N GLN A 205 9.70 -2.87 13.36
CA GLN A 205 8.32 -2.45 13.57
C GLN A 205 7.80 -1.76 12.30
N ILE A 206 6.61 -2.16 11.84
CA ILE A 206 5.90 -1.55 10.71
C ILE A 206 4.58 -1.02 11.23
N THR A 207 4.43 0.30 11.24
CA THR A 207 3.22 0.99 11.68
C THR A 207 2.55 1.67 10.49
N ILE A 208 1.24 1.43 10.33
CA ILE A 208 0.38 2.13 9.36
C ILE A 208 -0.85 2.62 10.10
N ALA A 209 -0.80 3.85 10.61
CA ALA A 209 -1.82 4.47 11.43
C ALA A 209 -2.65 5.47 10.63
N GLU A 210 -3.96 5.43 10.81
CA GLU A 210 -4.92 6.36 10.24
C GLU A 210 -5.74 7.03 11.36
N ASP A 211 -5.79 8.36 11.36
CA ASP A 211 -6.60 9.18 12.26
C ASP A 211 -8.08 9.26 11.84
N ILE A 212 -8.35 8.96 10.56
CA ILE A 212 -9.70 8.92 9.99
C ILE A 212 -10.43 7.61 10.32
N GLY A 213 -11.78 7.66 10.33
CA GLY A 213 -12.65 6.48 10.43
C GLY A 213 -12.94 5.84 9.06
N ILE A 214 -14.08 5.15 8.99
CA ILE A 214 -14.55 4.52 7.75
C ILE A 214 -15.38 5.45 6.87
N GLU A 215 -15.82 6.59 7.43
CA GLU A 215 -16.63 7.62 6.76
C GLU A 215 -17.84 7.03 6.03
N LYS A 216 -18.01 7.31 4.72
CA LYS A 216 -19.14 6.85 3.91
C LYS A 216 -18.99 5.40 3.41
N ARG A 217 -17.96 4.65 3.84
CA ARG A 217 -17.67 3.29 3.36
C ARG A 217 -18.04 2.20 4.36
N GLY A 218 -18.99 2.45 5.28
CA GLY A 218 -19.34 1.53 6.36
C GLY A 218 -19.62 0.11 5.89
N ALA A 219 -20.58 -0.07 4.99
CA ALA A 219 -20.98 -1.39 4.48
C ALA A 219 -19.82 -2.14 3.78
N PHE A 220 -18.97 -1.43 3.04
CA PHE A 220 -17.78 -2.03 2.40
C PHE A 220 -16.76 -2.48 3.46
N TYR A 221 -16.44 -1.59 4.40
CA TYR A 221 -15.41 -1.86 5.40
C TYR A 221 -15.84 -2.95 6.38
N ASP A 222 -17.12 -3.04 6.68
CA ASP A 222 -17.69 -4.05 7.56
C ASP A 222 -17.50 -5.49 7.03
N GLY A 223 -17.48 -5.63 5.71
CA GLY A 223 -17.12 -6.87 5.03
C GLY A 223 -15.61 -7.10 4.82
N THR A 224 -14.78 -6.09 5.11
CA THR A 224 -13.34 -6.13 4.79
C THR A 224 -12.48 -6.25 6.04
N GLY A 225 -12.52 -5.27 6.94
CA GLY A 225 -11.68 -5.18 8.12
C GLY A 225 -10.22 -4.78 7.85
N ALA A 226 -9.49 -4.44 8.91
CA ALA A 226 -8.11 -3.95 8.83
C ALA A 226 -7.12 -5.02 8.34
N LEU A 227 -7.37 -6.30 8.63
CA LEU A 227 -6.49 -7.39 8.20
C LEU A 227 -6.44 -7.50 6.67
N ARG A 228 -7.61 -7.50 6.02
CA ARG A 228 -7.72 -7.57 4.56
C ARG A 228 -7.37 -6.24 3.89
N ASP A 229 -7.78 -5.11 4.50
CA ASP A 229 -7.56 -3.79 3.90
C ASP A 229 -6.08 -3.38 3.90
N MET A 230 -5.34 -3.73 4.96
CA MET A 230 -4.00 -3.20 5.17
C MET A 230 -2.90 -4.26 5.35
N VAL A 231 -3.18 -5.37 6.04
CA VAL A 231 -2.11 -6.33 6.39
C VAL A 231 -1.81 -7.25 5.22
N GLN A 232 -2.82 -7.90 4.64
CA GLN A 232 -2.69 -8.88 3.57
C GLN A 232 -1.98 -8.34 2.33
N ASN A 233 -1.97 -7.04 2.17
CA ASN A 233 -1.37 -6.34 1.04
C ASN A 233 -0.23 -5.42 1.53
N HIS A 234 -0.48 -4.17 1.81
CA HIS A 234 0.52 -3.13 2.06
C HIS A 234 1.54 -3.50 3.12
N ALA A 235 1.10 -3.96 4.30
CA ALA A 235 2.02 -4.26 5.40
C ALA A 235 2.92 -5.45 5.07
N LEU A 236 2.40 -6.51 4.43
CA LEU A 236 3.22 -7.64 3.98
C LEU A 236 4.15 -7.26 2.84
N GLN A 237 3.78 -6.36 1.93
CA GLN A 237 4.68 -5.84 0.90
C GLN A 237 5.80 -5.00 1.50
N LEU A 238 5.51 -4.17 2.53
CA LEU A 238 6.53 -3.44 3.27
C LEU A 238 7.47 -4.39 4.03
N LEU A 239 6.92 -5.43 4.67
CA LEU A 239 7.71 -6.46 5.33
C LEU A 239 8.64 -7.15 4.31
N CYS A 240 8.17 -7.48 3.11
CA CYS A 240 9.00 -8.04 2.05
C CYS A 240 10.11 -7.07 1.64
N ALA A 241 9.80 -5.79 1.43
CA ALA A 241 10.78 -4.77 1.04
C ALA A 241 11.90 -4.60 2.07
N VAL A 242 11.55 -4.73 3.36
CA VAL A 242 12.53 -4.68 4.46
C VAL A 242 13.33 -5.97 4.57
N ALA A 243 12.71 -7.14 4.41
CA ALA A 243 13.29 -8.41 4.80
C ALA A 243 13.92 -9.21 3.66
N MET A 244 13.69 -8.85 2.39
CA MET A 244 14.19 -9.57 1.23
C MET A 244 15.73 -9.53 1.13
N GLU A 245 16.31 -10.54 0.47
CA GLU A 245 17.70 -10.52 0.08
C GLU A 245 17.94 -9.51 -1.06
N PRO A 246 19.17 -9.01 -1.27
CA PRO A 246 19.49 -8.20 -2.43
C PRO A 246 19.16 -8.97 -3.72
N PRO A 247 18.31 -8.42 -4.60
CA PRO A 247 18.02 -9.08 -5.88
C PRO A 247 19.26 -9.07 -6.78
N ILE A 248 19.39 -10.08 -7.64
CA ILE A 248 20.53 -10.21 -8.55
C ILE A 248 20.65 -9.06 -9.58
N ASN A 249 19.52 -8.37 -9.84
CA ASN A 249 19.43 -7.19 -10.70
C ASN A 249 18.11 -6.46 -10.43
N ALA A 250 17.88 -5.33 -11.10
CA ALA A 250 16.67 -4.52 -10.97
C ALA A 250 15.48 -5.00 -11.82
N HIS A 251 15.52 -6.19 -12.44
CA HIS A 251 14.38 -6.72 -13.18
C HIS A 251 13.24 -7.16 -12.24
N ALA A 252 12.02 -7.02 -12.73
CA ALA A 252 10.81 -7.28 -11.94
C ALA A 252 10.79 -8.66 -11.27
N ASP A 253 11.11 -9.72 -12.01
CA ASP A 253 11.06 -11.08 -11.49
C ASP A 253 12.14 -11.33 -10.43
N ALA A 254 13.33 -10.75 -10.57
CA ALA A 254 14.36 -10.87 -9.55
C ALA A 254 13.92 -10.24 -8.21
N ILE A 255 13.24 -9.09 -8.25
CA ILE A 255 12.69 -8.43 -7.05
C ILE A 255 11.53 -9.26 -6.47
N ARG A 256 10.61 -9.73 -7.33
CA ARG A 256 9.43 -10.50 -6.93
C ARG A 256 9.80 -11.86 -6.33
N ASP A 257 10.83 -12.51 -6.86
CA ASP A 257 11.33 -13.79 -6.33
C ASP A 257 11.88 -13.62 -4.91
N GLU A 258 12.63 -12.55 -4.64
CA GLU A 258 13.11 -12.28 -3.28
C GLU A 258 11.96 -11.95 -2.31
N LYS A 259 10.95 -11.18 -2.73
CA LYS A 259 9.74 -10.94 -1.92
C LYS A 259 8.99 -12.24 -1.63
N LEU A 260 8.82 -13.10 -2.64
CA LEU A 260 8.16 -14.39 -2.49
C LEU A 260 8.87 -15.31 -1.49
N LYS A 261 10.21 -15.32 -1.49
CA LYS A 261 11.00 -16.07 -0.49
C LYS A 261 10.69 -15.60 0.94
N VAL A 262 10.53 -14.30 1.16
CA VAL A 262 10.15 -13.77 2.47
C VAL A 262 8.78 -14.30 2.89
N LEU A 263 7.75 -14.17 2.02
CA LEU A 263 6.40 -14.64 2.33
C LEU A 263 6.37 -16.13 2.66
N ARG A 264 7.07 -16.95 1.90
CA ARG A 264 7.19 -18.41 2.13
C ARG A 264 7.96 -18.75 3.39
N SER A 265 8.82 -17.87 3.86
CA SER A 265 9.60 -18.05 5.09
C SER A 265 8.91 -17.54 6.35
N LEU A 266 7.73 -16.90 6.23
CA LEU A 266 6.92 -16.53 7.39
C LEU A 266 6.52 -17.78 8.15
N LYS A 267 6.76 -17.80 9.47
CA LYS A 267 6.33 -18.92 10.30
C LYS A 267 4.81 -19.08 10.24
N PRO A 268 4.31 -20.32 10.05
CA PRO A 268 2.88 -20.57 10.09
C PRO A 268 2.32 -20.33 11.49
N TRP A 269 1.05 -19.96 11.53
CA TRP A 269 0.33 -19.75 12.78
C TRP A 269 -0.04 -21.09 13.43
N THR A 270 0.14 -21.16 14.73
CA THR A 270 -0.42 -22.21 15.60
C THR A 270 -1.50 -21.62 16.49
N PRO A 271 -2.40 -22.42 17.09
CA PRO A 271 -3.39 -21.92 18.03
C PRO A 271 -2.77 -21.12 19.19
N GLU A 272 -1.56 -21.47 19.62
CA GLU A 272 -0.83 -20.77 20.67
C GLU A 272 -0.32 -19.41 20.16
N THR A 273 0.37 -19.37 19.01
CA THR A 273 0.91 -18.13 18.46
C THR A 273 -0.18 -17.16 18.06
N LEU A 274 -1.34 -17.64 17.58
CA LEU A 274 -2.50 -16.80 17.32
C LEU A 274 -2.98 -16.08 18.58
N ARG A 275 -3.07 -16.77 19.72
CA ARG A 275 -3.48 -16.15 20.99
C ARG A 275 -2.46 -15.16 21.54
N GLN A 276 -1.16 -15.44 21.36
CA GLN A 276 -0.08 -14.65 21.96
C GLN A 276 0.38 -13.49 21.06
N HIS A 277 0.36 -13.66 19.74
CA HIS A 277 1.03 -12.80 18.78
C HIS A 277 0.06 -12.04 17.85
N VAL A 278 -1.25 -12.20 18.04
CA VAL A 278 -2.25 -11.55 17.21
C VAL A 278 -3.22 -10.79 18.10
N VAL A 279 -3.36 -9.50 17.85
CA VAL A 279 -4.32 -8.62 18.54
C VAL A 279 -5.25 -8.00 17.51
N ARG A 280 -6.57 -8.22 17.67
CA ARG A 280 -7.59 -7.48 16.93
C ARG A 280 -8.28 -6.45 17.82
N GLY A 281 -8.59 -5.29 17.25
CA GLY A 281 -9.27 -4.22 17.95
C GLY A 281 -10.37 -3.58 17.13
N GLN A 282 -11.29 -2.89 17.82
CA GLN A 282 -12.34 -2.10 17.19
C GLN A 282 -12.45 -0.78 17.94
N TYR A 283 -12.49 0.37 17.22
CA TYR A 283 -12.58 1.66 17.92
C TYR A 283 -13.99 1.88 18.49
N GLY A 284 -14.00 2.28 19.75
CA GLY A 284 -15.15 2.85 20.44
C GLY A 284 -15.22 4.36 20.26
N ALA A 285 -16.20 5.00 20.89
CA ALA A 285 -16.25 6.46 20.95
C ALA A 285 -15.01 7.04 21.62
N GLY A 286 -14.61 8.25 21.23
CA GLY A 286 -13.41 8.92 21.75
C GLY A 286 -13.30 10.33 21.20
N SER A 287 -12.06 10.84 21.13
CA SER A 287 -11.76 12.17 20.61
C SER A 287 -10.55 12.13 19.69
N VAL A 288 -10.65 12.77 18.52
CA VAL A 288 -9.56 12.95 17.55
C VAL A 288 -9.42 14.45 17.30
N ASP A 289 -8.22 15.00 17.46
CA ASP A 289 -7.94 16.43 17.35
C ASP A 289 -8.87 17.32 18.20
N GLY A 290 -9.26 16.82 19.38
CA GLY A 290 -10.16 17.53 20.28
C GLY A 290 -11.65 17.43 19.93
N ALA A 291 -12.03 16.84 18.80
CA ALA A 291 -13.41 16.62 18.39
C ALA A 291 -13.91 15.22 18.84
N ALA A 292 -15.09 15.16 19.45
CA ALA A 292 -15.73 13.91 19.80
C ALA A 292 -16.10 13.12 18.53
N VAL A 293 -15.80 11.83 18.51
CA VAL A 293 -16.10 10.94 17.37
C VAL A 293 -16.86 9.69 17.88
N ALA A 294 -17.78 9.20 17.04
CA ALA A 294 -18.53 8.00 17.32
C ALA A 294 -17.66 6.73 17.27
N GLY A 295 -18.10 5.69 17.97
CA GLY A 295 -17.51 4.38 17.82
C GLY A 295 -17.92 3.69 16.52
N TYR A 296 -17.16 2.69 16.10
CA TYR A 296 -17.30 1.98 14.84
C TYR A 296 -18.73 1.49 14.58
N ARG A 297 -19.36 0.85 15.57
CA ARG A 297 -20.72 0.30 15.44
C ARG A 297 -21.83 1.35 15.32
N ALA A 298 -21.51 2.61 15.59
CA ALA A 298 -22.43 3.74 15.42
C ALA A 298 -22.21 4.48 14.09
N GLU A 299 -21.23 4.07 13.28
CA GLU A 299 -20.97 4.67 11.98
C GLU A 299 -22.03 4.22 10.94
N ALA A 300 -22.33 5.09 9.99
CA ALA A 300 -23.33 4.81 8.95
C ALA A 300 -22.94 3.60 8.09
N GLY A 301 -23.87 2.67 7.91
CA GLY A 301 -23.70 1.47 7.10
C GLY A 301 -22.94 0.32 7.79
N VAL A 302 -22.64 0.44 9.08
CA VAL A 302 -22.06 -0.63 9.91
C VAL A 302 -23.16 -1.40 10.62
N ASN A 303 -23.02 -2.73 10.72
CA ASN A 303 -23.91 -3.52 11.55
C ASN A 303 -23.66 -3.19 13.04
N PRO A 304 -24.69 -2.82 13.83
CA PRO A 304 -24.53 -2.52 15.27
C PRO A 304 -23.93 -3.66 16.10
N SER A 305 -24.01 -4.90 15.64
CA SER A 305 -23.40 -6.08 16.27
C SER A 305 -22.08 -6.50 15.59
N SER A 306 -21.52 -5.68 14.70
CA SER A 306 -20.31 -6.02 13.95
C SER A 306 -19.13 -6.39 14.86
N THR A 307 -18.44 -7.47 14.49
CA THR A 307 -17.18 -7.90 15.08
C THR A 307 -15.98 -7.63 14.18
N THR A 308 -16.17 -6.83 13.14
CA THR A 308 -15.10 -6.46 12.19
C THR A 308 -14.04 -5.62 12.89
N GLU A 309 -12.80 -6.00 12.72
CA GLU A 309 -11.66 -5.32 13.30
C GLU A 309 -11.32 -4.04 12.52
N THR A 310 -11.04 -2.97 13.28
CA THR A 310 -10.53 -1.70 12.77
C THR A 310 -9.08 -1.45 13.16
N PHE A 311 -8.50 -2.40 13.91
CA PHE A 311 -7.12 -2.42 14.35
C PHE A 311 -6.60 -3.85 14.36
N VAL A 312 -5.36 -4.01 13.91
CA VAL A 312 -4.61 -5.26 13.98
C VAL A 312 -3.20 -4.97 14.45
N ALA A 313 -2.70 -5.77 15.38
CA ALA A 313 -1.28 -5.85 15.67
C ALA A 313 -0.82 -7.31 15.64
N LEU A 314 0.32 -7.54 15.00
CA LEU A 314 0.91 -8.86 14.80
C LEU A 314 2.36 -8.87 15.26
N ARG A 315 2.80 -9.97 15.85
CA ARG A 315 4.19 -10.35 16.02
C ARG A 315 4.46 -11.56 15.14
N CYS A 316 5.28 -11.40 14.11
CA CYS A 316 5.63 -12.50 13.20
C CYS A 316 7.13 -12.75 13.17
N GLU A 317 7.52 -13.91 12.66
CA GLU A 317 8.91 -14.33 12.53
C GLU A 317 9.15 -14.89 11.12
N ILE A 318 10.36 -14.66 10.62
CA ILE A 318 10.82 -15.14 9.31
C ILE A 318 11.83 -16.27 9.58
N ALA A 319 11.50 -17.48 9.10
CA ALA A 319 12.29 -18.68 9.31
C ALA A 319 13.38 -18.84 8.22
N ASN A 320 14.33 -17.93 8.20
CA ASN A 320 15.51 -18.03 7.34
C ASN A 320 16.78 -17.62 8.11
N TRP A 321 17.95 -17.79 7.50
CA TRP A 321 19.23 -17.53 8.17
C TRP A 321 19.43 -16.06 8.54
N ARG A 322 18.93 -15.15 7.72
CA ARG A 322 19.06 -13.71 7.96
C ARG A 322 18.26 -13.24 9.18
N TRP A 323 17.05 -13.81 9.38
CA TRP A 323 16.06 -13.26 10.30
C TRP A 323 15.67 -14.17 11.45
N ALA A 324 16.18 -15.42 11.52
CA ALA A 324 15.81 -16.35 12.59
C ALA A 324 16.06 -15.74 13.98
N GLY A 325 14.98 -15.63 14.78
CA GLY A 325 15.00 -15.05 16.12
C GLY A 325 14.84 -13.52 16.19
N VAL A 326 14.66 -12.83 15.07
CA VAL A 326 14.29 -11.41 15.03
C VAL A 326 12.77 -11.29 14.93
N PRO A 327 12.08 -10.69 15.90
CA PRO A 327 10.65 -10.44 15.80
C PRO A 327 10.37 -9.25 14.88
N PHE A 328 9.33 -9.41 14.06
CA PHE A 328 8.74 -8.34 13.24
C PHE A 328 7.38 -8.01 13.83
N TYR A 329 7.16 -6.74 14.11
CA TYR A 329 5.89 -6.24 14.62
C TYR A 329 5.21 -5.43 13.54
N ILE A 330 3.95 -5.73 13.28
CA ILE A 330 3.11 -5.01 12.33
C ILE A 330 1.90 -4.50 13.08
N ARG A 331 1.57 -3.22 12.94
CA ARG A 331 0.29 -2.70 13.41
C ARG A 331 -0.32 -1.74 12.41
N THR A 332 -1.63 -1.79 12.33
CA THR A 332 -2.43 -0.85 11.56
C THR A 332 -3.77 -0.63 12.24
N GLY A 333 -4.37 0.53 12.04
CA GLY A 333 -5.69 0.82 12.60
C GLY A 333 -6.23 2.17 12.16
N LYS A 334 -7.55 2.32 12.37
CA LYS A 334 -8.31 3.55 12.11
C LYS A 334 -8.63 4.27 13.43
N ARG A 335 -8.91 5.58 13.34
CA ARG A 335 -9.14 6.44 14.52
C ARG A 335 -8.03 6.31 15.55
N LEU A 336 -6.79 6.15 15.10
CA LEU A 336 -5.62 6.20 15.96
C LEU A 336 -5.26 7.65 16.33
N ALA A 337 -4.32 7.83 17.26
CA ALA A 337 -3.91 9.12 17.79
C ALA A 337 -3.26 10.06 16.78
N GLY A 338 -2.87 9.53 15.62
CA GLY A 338 -2.32 10.32 14.53
C GLY A 338 -2.22 9.53 13.24
N ARG A 339 -2.07 10.25 12.12
CA ARG A 339 -1.84 9.65 10.81
C ARG A 339 -0.34 9.51 10.56
N SER A 340 0.13 8.29 10.49
CA SER A 340 1.54 8.01 10.18
C SER A 340 1.72 6.62 9.56
N ALA A 341 2.68 6.51 8.65
CA ALA A 341 3.18 5.21 8.25
C ALA A 341 4.71 5.27 8.26
N TYR A 342 5.33 4.32 8.94
CA TYR A 342 6.77 4.24 9.06
C TYR A 342 7.23 2.81 9.33
N ILE A 343 8.51 2.59 9.05
CA ILE A 343 9.25 1.37 9.38
C ILE A 343 10.35 1.76 10.36
N GLU A 344 10.42 1.07 11.49
CA GLU A 344 11.47 1.25 12.46
C GLU A 344 12.34 0.01 12.53
N VAL A 345 13.64 0.19 12.36
CA VAL A 345 14.66 -0.84 12.51
C VAL A 345 15.43 -0.56 13.77
N ASN A 346 15.27 -1.41 14.77
CA ASN A 346 15.96 -1.30 16.05
C ASN A 346 17.19 -2.19 16.07
N PHE A 347 18.35 -1.59 16.18
CA PHE A 347 19.61 -2.31 16.26
C PHE A 347 19.86 -2.83 17.69
N ARG A 348 20.65 -3.88 17.79
CA ARG A 348 21.09 -4.37 19.09
C ARG A 348 21.97 -3.34 19.78
N PRO A 349 21.93 -3.24 21.13
CA PRO A 349 22.85 -2.38 21.86
C PRO A 349 24.29 -2.82 21.66
N ALA A 350 25.23 -1.89 21.88
CA ALA A 350 26.65 -2.22 21.86
C ALA A 350 26.97 -3.38 22.82
N PRO A 351 27.70 -4.41 22.38
CA PRO A 351 27.92 -5.63 23.18
C PRO A 351 28.76 -5.39 24.45
N HIS A 352 29.53 -4.32 24.45
CA HIS A 352 30.30 -3.86 25.61
C HIS A 352 30.22 -2.33 25.72
N ALA A 353 29.61 -1.82 26.75
CA ALA A 353 29.47 -0.39 27.00
C ALA A 353 30.67 0.18 27.74
N ILE A 354 31.50 0.98 27.04
CA ILE A 354 32.58 1.78 27.64
C ILE A 354 32.09 3.14 28.16
N TYR A 355 30.92 3.55 27.70
CA TYR A 355 30.23 4.77 28.16
C TYR A 355 28.96 4.41 28.93
N LYS A 356 28.55 5.28 29.85
CA LYS A 356 27.23 5.20 30.48
C LYS A 356 26.18 5.62 29.43
N SER A 357 25.55 4.64 28.81
CA SER A 357 24.42 4.81 27.91
C SER A 357 23.10 4.69 28.71
N PRO A 358 21.99 5.26 28.23
CA PRO A 358 20.67 4.87 28.72
C PRO A 358 20.50 3.36 28.59
N LEU A 359 20.06 2.72 29.70
CA LEU A 359 20.02 1.25 29.82
C LEU A 359 19.24 0.63 28.65
N GLY A 360 19.89 -0.27 27.92
CA GLY A 360 19.26 -1.08 26.88
C GLY A 360 18.99 -0.39 25.55
N ALA A 361 19.35 0.88 25.38
CA ALA A 361 19.09 1.60 24.12
C ALA A 361 20.10 1.21 23.03
N GLY A 362 19.60 0.61 21.94
CA GLY A 362 20.32 0.45 20.67
C GLY A 362 20.17 1.67 19.77
N ASN A 363 20.92 1.68 18.68
CA ASN A 363 20.66 2.63 17.59
C ASN A 363 19.32 2.30 16.92
N ARG A 364 18.73 3.29 16.26
CA ARG A 364 17.44 3.14 15.61
C ARG A 364 17.43 3.87 14.28
N LEU A 365 16.92 3.22 13.22
CA LEU A 365 16.65 3.83 11.93
C LEU A 365 15.13 3.86 11.74
N VAL A 366 14.56 5.05 11.52
CA VAL A 366 13.14 5.24 11.21
C VAL A 366 13.01 5.70 9.77
N ILE A 367 12.21 4.98 8.99
CA ILE A 367 11.92 5.28 7.59
C ILE A 367 10.46 5.71 7.51
N TYR A 368 10.22 6.99 7.32
CA TYR A 368 8.88 7.56 7.21
C TYR A 368 8.34 7.38 5.78
N LEU A 369 7.10 6.94 5.70
CA LEU A 369 6.39 6.69 4.44
C LEU A 369 5.25 7.69 4.20
N GLN A 370 4.68 8.27 5.27
CA GLN A 370 3.68 9.33 5.28
C GLN A 370 3.42 9.86 6.71
N PRO A 371 2.95 11.13 6.87
CA PRO A 371 2.79 12.15 5.83
C PRO A 371 4.14 12.69 5.33
N LYS A 372 5.18 12.64 6.16
CA LYS A 372 6.57 12.97 5.86
C LYS A 372 7.19 11.83 5.05
N ASP A 373 8.06 12.16 4.10
CA ASP A 373 8.91 11.20 3.43
C ASP A 373 10.37 11.49 3.78
N GLY A 374 10.99 10.57 4.51
CA GLY A 374 12.34 10.79 5.02
C GLY A 374 12.85 9.63 5.84
N LEU A 375 14.04 9.80 6.37
CA LEU A 375 14.62 8.87 7.32
C LEU A 375 15.28 9.61 8.49
N GLU A 376 15.28 8.97 9.65
CA GLU A 376 15.94 9.44 10.85
C GLU A 376 16.84 8.35 11.39
N LEU A 377 18.11 8.67 11.63
CA LEU A 377 19.05 7.78 12.27
C LEU A 377 19.34 8.29 13.68
N HIS A 378 18.90 7.53 14.67
CA HIS A 378 19.10 7.82 16.09
C HIS A 378 20.39 7.17 16.57
N LEU A 379 21.29 8.00 17.07
CA LEU A 379 22.63 7.64 17.52
C LEU A 379 22.88 8.19 18.92
N PHE A 380 24.06 7.93 19.43
CA PHE A 380 24.53 8.51 20.69
C PHE A 380 25.81 9.30 20.47
N ALA A 381 25.93 10.45 21.09
CA ALA A 381 27.13 11.26 21.14
C ALA A 381 27.50 11.58 22.59
N GLN A 382 28.76 11.94 22.82
CA GLN A 382 29.19 12.36 24.14
C GLN A 382 28.60 13.76 24.45
N GLY A 383 27.78 13.85 25.49
CA GLY A 383 27.17 15.12 25.92
C GLY A 383 28.21 16.06 26.53
N GLN A 384 28.22 17.33 26.12
CA GLN A 384 29.04 18.37 26.73
C GLN A 384 28.38 18.93 27.99
N GLN A 385 28.32 18.16 29.05
CA GLN A 385 27.87 18.69 30.34
C GLN A 385 28.87 18.38 31.44
N ASN A 386 29.61 19.39 31.87
CA ASN A 386 30.51 19.43 33.03
C ASN A 386 31.61 18.34 33.11
N ARG A 387 32.80 18.72 33.51
CA ARG A 387 33.98 17.81 33.72
C ARG A 387 33.70 16.56 34.60
N MET A 388 32.58 16.53 35.34
CA MET A 388 32.20 15.41 36.18
C MET A 388 31.35 14.32 35.51
N THR A 389 30.86 14.54 34.26
CA THR A 389 30.01 13.59 33.56
C THR A 389 30.58 13.15 32.19
N SER A 390 31.93 13.12 32.09
CA SER A 390 32.64 12.89 30.82
C SER A 390 32.35 11.52 30.13
N ASN A 391 31.65 10.60 30.79
CA ASN A 391 31.39 9.26 30.26
C ASN A 391 29.90 8.99 29.98
N THR A 392 29.07 10.03 29.87
CA THR A 392 27.63 9.83 29.60
C THR A 392 27.31 10.14 28.15
N LEU A 393 26.59 9.24 27.48
CA LEU A 393 26.08 9.44 26.12
C LEU A 393 24.72 10.14 26.16
N ALA A 394 24.54 11.07 25.22
CA ALA A 394 23.29 11.73 24.93
C ALA A 394 22.74 11.26 23.58
N PRO A 395 21.40 11.10 23.41
CA PRO A 395 20.81 10.78 22.11
C PRO A 395 20.98 11.95 21.15
N VAL A 396 21.32 11.63 19.91
CA VAL A 396 21.40 12.57 18.79
C VAL A 396 20.69 11.96 17.59
N GLN A 397 20.22 12.81 16.69
CA GLN A 397 19.45 12.40 15.53
C GLN A 397 20.03 13.02 14.25
N LEU A 398 20.19 12.19 13.22
CA LEU A 398 20.43 12.65 11.86
C LEU A 398 19.12 12.53 11.09
N ASP A 399 18.67 13.62 10.51
CA ASP A 399 17.40 13.71 9.78
C ASP A 399 17.65 13.99 8.30
N LEU A 400 17.04 13.19 7.43
CA LEU A 400 17.02 13.40 5.98
C LEU A 400 15.57 13.48 5.50
N ASP A 401 15.15 14.67 5.16
CA ASP A 401 13.84 14.98 4.59
C ASP A 401 13.95 14.97 3.07
N PHE A 402 13.34 13.95 2.44
CA PHE A 402 13.39 13.80 0.98
C PHE A 402 12.53 14.83 0.26
N ASP A 403 11.43 15.30 0.88
CA ASP A 403 10.57 16.32 0.29
C ASP A 403 11.30 17.66 0.20
N LYS A 404 12.07 18.01 1.22
CA LYS A 404 12.93 19.22 1.19
C LYS A 404 14.09 19.08 0.21
N ARG A 405 14.65 17.86 0.06
CA ARG A 405 15.83 17.65 -0.79
C ARG A 405 15.49 17.61 -2.28
N PHE A 406 14.38 16.97 -2.65
CA PHE A 406 14.00 16.76 -4.05
C PHE A 406 12.85 17.66 -4.54
N GLY A 407 12.15 18.35 -3.64
CA GLY A 407 11.15 19.37 -3.96
C GLY A 407 9.97 18.85 -4.77
N SER A 408 9.44 19.72 -5.65
CA SER A 408 8.24 19.45 -6.47
C SER A 408 8.48 18.48 -7.64
N GLU A 409 9.70 18.06 -7.90
CA GLU A 409 10.04 17.11 -8.98
C GLU A 409 9.69 15.65 -8.64
N ARG A 410 9.13 15.40 -7.46
CA ARG A 410 8.82 14.05 -7.01
C ARG A 410 7.55 13.52 -7.67
N VAL A 411 7.72 12.43 -8.40
CA VAL A 411 6.64 11.69 -9.04
C VAL A 411 5.77 11.00 -7.97
N GLY A 412 4.47 11.25 -7.98
CA GLY A 412 3.53 10.63 -7.06
C GLY A 412 3.38 9.13 -7.29
N ALA A 413 2.88 8.39 -6.28
CA ALA A 413 2.75 6.93 -6.36
C ALA A 413 1.91 6.47 -7.56
N TYR A 414 0.72 7.03 -7.75
CA TYR A 414 -0.14 6.68 -8.89
C TYR A 414 0.42 7.14 -10.24
N GLU A 415 1.06 8.30 -10.28
CA GLU A 415 1.75 8.78 -11.49
C GLU A 415 2.82 7.79 -11.94
N ARG A 416 3.68 7.36 -11.01
CA ARG A 416 4.72 6.34 -11.27
C ARG A 416 4.12 5.02 -11.75
N LEU A 417 3.11 4.51 -11.04
CA LEU A 417 2.47 3.25 -11.40
C LEU A 417 1.83 3.31 -12.79
N LEU A 418 1.15 4.40 -13.14
CA LEU A 418 0.55 4.57 -14.47
C LEU A 418 1.60 4.62 -15.58
N LEU A 419 2.71 5.36 -15.38
CA LEU A 419 3.83 5.39 -16.31
C LEU A 419 4.48 4.01 -16.45
N ASP A 420 4.70 3.29 -15.34
CA ASP A 420 5.26 1.94 -15.37
C ASP A 420 4.35 0.93 -16.10
N VAL A 421 3.01 1.09 -15.98
CA VAL A 421 2.07 0.28 -16.77
C VAL A 421 2.19 0.62 -18.26
N ILE A 422 2.23 1.90 -18.64
CA ILE A 422 2.35 2.35 -20.02
C ILE A 422 3.69 1.86 -20.64
N ASP A 423 4.77 1.83 -19.84
CA ASP A 423 6.08 1.35 -20.28
C ASP A 423 6.25 -0.18 -20.16
N GLY A 424 5.35 -0.88 -19.48
CA GLY A 424 5.44 -2.33 -19.27
C GLY A 424 6.41 -2.77 -18.17
N ARG A 425 6.74 -1.88 -17.24
CA ARG A 425 7.62 -2.16 -16.10
C ARG A 425 6.84 -2.76 -14.94
N LEU A 426 7.17 -3.98 -14.57
CA LEU A 426 6.43 -4.75 -13.55
C LEU A 426 7.06 -4.69 -12.15
N ASN A 427 8.12 -3.91 -11.94
CA ASN A 427 8.89 -3.88 -10.71
C ASN A 427 8.07 -3.52 -9.46
N LEU A 428 7.05 -2.67 -9.63
CA LEU A 428 6.20 -2.15 -8.56
C LEU A 428 4.86 -2.87 -8.43
N PHE A 429 4.67 -3.97 -9.17
CA PHE A 429 3.40 -4.70 -9.21
C PHE A 429 3.53 -6.08 -8.61
N VAL A 430 2.50 -6.49 -7.88
CA VAL A 430 2.48 -7.74 -7.14
C VAL A 430 2.20 -8.91 -8.09
N ARG A 431 2.99 -9.97 -7.99
CA ARG A 431 2.78 -11.20 -8.74
C ARG A 431 1.72 -12.08 -8.05
N SER A 432 1.04 -12.92 -8.80
CA SER A 432 -0.06 -13.72 -8.27
C SER A 432 0.35 -14.68 -7.17
N ASP A 433 1.54 -15.27 -7.25
CA ASP A 433 2.07 -16.19 -6.23
C ASP A 433 2.41 -15.46 -4.91
N GLU A 434 2.87 -14.20 -4.96
CA GLU A 434 3.02 -13.38 -3.77
C GLU A 434 1.67 -13.15 -3.06
N GLN A 435 0.60 -12.87 -3.84
CA GLN A 435 -0.74 -12.71 -3.27
C GLN A 435 -1.27 -14.00 -2.64
N GLU A 436 -1.06 -15.15 -3.32
CA GLU A 436 -1.48 -16.43 -2.78
C GLU A 436 -0.78 -16.78 -1.47
N GLU A 437 0.54 -16.54 -1.37
CA GLU A 437 1.29 -16.77 -0.13
C GLU A 437 0.85 -15.82 0.99
N ALA A 438 0.60 -14.53 0.66
CA ALA A 438 0.06 -13.57 1.62
C ALA A 438 -1.31 -14.00 2.15
N TRP A 439 -2.24 -14.46 1.27
CA TRP A 439 -3.53 -15.01 1.70
C TRP A 439 -3.38 -16.27 2.54
N ARG A 440 -2.52 -17.21 2.13
CA ARG A 440 -2.27 -18.44 2.88
C ARG A 440 -1.79 -18.17 4.31
N TRP A 441 -1.03 -17.10 4.49
CA TRP A 441 -0.51 -16.73 5.80
C TRP A 441 -1.55 -15.98 6.67
N VAL A 442 -2.42 -15.14 6.09
CA VAL A 442 -3.42 -14.39 6.89
C VAL A 442 -4.71 -15.17 7.16
N GLU A 443 -5.06 -16.13 6.31
CA GLU A 443 -6.32 -16.86 6.41
C GLU A 443 -6.54 -17.60 7.74
N PRO A 444 -5.53 -18.26 8.35
CA PRO A 444 -5.67 -18.86 9.69
C PRO A 444 -6.02 -17.84 10.79
N ILE A 445 -5.59 -16.58 10.67
CA ILE A 445 -5.98 -15.50 11.59
C ILE A 445 -7.48 -15.25 11.47
N MET A 446 -7.99 -15.12 10.25
CA MET A 446 -9.41 -14.88 9.99
C MET A 446 -10.29 -16.04 10.50
N GLN A 447 -9.86 -17.28 10.26
CA GLN A 447 -10.55 -18.48 10.73
C GLN A 447 -10.59 -18.54 12.28
N SER A 448 -9.48 -18.19 12.94
CA SER A 448 -9.43 -18.11 14.39
C SER A 448 -10.39 -17.04 14.94
N TRP A 449 -10.47 -15.89 14.28
CA TRP A 449 -11.37 -14.81 14.71
C TRP A 449 -12.85 -15.11 14.45
N ALA A 450 -13.16 -15.85 13.40
CA ALA A 450 -14.53 -16.29 13.13
C ALA A 450 -15.05 -17.28 14.19
N ALA A 451 -14.14 -18.03 14.81
CA ALA A 451 -14.46 -18.98 15.88
C ALA A 451 -14.39 -18.38 17.30
N ASP A 452 -13.91 -17.12 17.43
CA ASP A 452 -13.72 -16.47 18.74
C ASP A 452 -14.98 -15.70 19.17
N PRO A 453 -15.65 -16.13 20.25
CA PRO A 453 -16.86 -15.48 20.75
C PRO A 453 -16.61 -14.13 21.46
N GLU A 454 -15.37 -13.84 21.90
CA GLU A 454 -15.08 -12.60 22.63
C GLU A 454 -15.10 -11.36 21.73
N GLY A 455 -14.85 -11.54 20.42
CA GLY A 455 -14.82 -10.42 19.47
C GLY A 455 -13.57 -9.54 19.62
N PRO A 456 -13.54 -8.38 18.90
CA PRO A 456 -12.42 -7.47 18.92
C PRO A 456 -12.33 -6.69 20.25
N ARG A 457 -11.12 -6.44 20.73
CA ARG A 457 -10.87 -5.59 21.91
C ARG A 457 -11.20 -4.14 21.58
N LEU A 458 -11.99 -3.49 22.43
CA LEU A 458 -12.33 -2.08 22.25
C LEU A 458 -11.12 -1.19 22.60
N TYR A 459 -10.94 -0.12 21.82
CA TYR A 459 -10.03 0.98 22.14
C TYR A 459 -10.74 2.33 21.89
N ALA A 460 -10.45 3.34 22.68
CA ALA A 460 -11.00 4.67 22.46
C ALA A 460 -10.42 5.28 21.18
N ALA A 461 -11.26 5.88 20.34
CA ALA A 461 -10.78 6.68 19.21
C ALA A 461 -9.84 7.79 19.70
N GLY A 462 -8.77 8.06 18.96
CA GLY A 462 -7.70 8.98 19.34
C GLY A 462 -6.61 8.37 20.22
N THR A 463 -6.61 7.05 20.42
CA THR A 463 -5.52 6.33 21.12
C THR A 463 -4.71 5.49 20.12
N TRP A 464 -3.59 4.91 20.57
CA TRP A 464 -2.75 4.04 19.73
C TRP A 464 -3.22 2.58 19.66
N GLY A 465 -4.50 2.35 19.86
CA GLY A 465 -5.11 1.02 19.81
C GLY A 465 -5.26 0.36 21.19
N PRO A 466 -5.66 -0.92 21.23
CA PRO A 466 -5.88 -1.62 22.49
C PRO A 466 -4.58 -1.87 23.25
N SER A 467 -4.61 -1.76 24.60
CA SER A 467 -3.47 -2.00 25.49
C SER A 467 -2.82 -3.38 25.31
N ALA A 468 -3.58 -4.36 24.85
CA ALA A 468 -3.07 -5.68 24.48
C ALA A 468 -1.98 -5.63 23.39
N SER A 469 -1.99 -4.64 22.51
CA SER A 469 -0.93 -4.43 21.51
C SER A 469 0.39 -4.04 22.16
N SER A 470 0.36 -3.12 23.13
CA SER A 470 1.55 -2.75 23.92
C SER A 470 2.03 -3.90 24.82
N ALA A 471 1.10 -4.66 25.41
CA ALA A 471 1.45 -5.83 26.20
C ALA A 471 2.09 -6.94 25.35
N MET A 472 1.71 -7.09 24.09
CA MET A 472 2.29 -8.06 23.17
C MET A 472 3.78 -7.78 22.90
N ILE A 473 4.13 -6.57 22.53
CA ILE A 473 5.52 -6.20 22.23
C ILE A 473 6.38 -6.15 23.51
N ALA A 474 5.80 -5.76 24.64
CA ALA A 474 6.48 -5.69 25.93
C ALA A 474 6.92 -7.06 26.46
N ARG A 475 6.29 -8.17 26.05
CA ARG A 475 6.74 -9.53 26.43
C ARG A 475 8.14 -9.86 25.91
N ASP A 476 8.53 -9.28 24.77
CA ASP A 476 9.88 -9.43 24.22
C ASP A 476 10.85 -8.34 24.74
N GLY A 477 10.40 -7.47 25.64
CA GLY A 477 11.20 -6.38 26.22
C GLY A 477 11.29 -5.14 25.34
N PHE A 478 10.38 -5.00 24.34
CA PHE A 478 10.32 -3.85 23.42
C PHE A 478 9.07 -3.01 23.69
N CYS A 479 9.00 -1.84 23.05
CA CYS A 479 7.83 -0.96 23.07
C CYS A 479 7.59 -0.36 21.68
N TRP A 480 6.38 0.13 21.44
CA TRP A 480 6.11 0.94 20.28
C TRP A 480 6.73 2.34 20.44
N SER A 481 7.24 2.93 19.35
CA SER A 481 7.95 4.22 19.38
C SER A 481 7.26 5.35 20.14
N GLU A 482 5.93 5.38 20.09
CA GLU A 482 5.14 6.46 20.70
C GLU A 482 4.96 6.27 22.22
N VAL A 483 5.37 5.14 22.77
CA VAL A 483 5.21 4.77 24.18
C VAL A 483 6.57 4.72 24.88
N CYS A 484 7.65 4.62 24.11
CA CYS A 484 9.01 4.67 24.59
C CYS A 484 9.52 6.10 24.65
#